data_de4dc719deac952de73f9639a14abf0b
#
_entry.id   de4dc719deac952de73f9639a14abf0b
#
_cell.length_a   1.000
_cell.length_b   1.000
_cell.length_c   1.000
_cell.angle_alpha   90.00
_cell.angle_beta   90.00
_cell.angle_gamma   90.00
#
_symmetry.space_group_name_H-M   'P 1'
#
loop_
_entity.id
_entity.type
_entity.pdbx_description
1 polymer ?
#
loop_
_entity_poly.entity_id
_entity_poly.type
_entity_poly.pdbx_seq_one_letter_code
_entity_poly.pdbx_strand_id
1 'polypeptide(L)'
;MIRFEHVTKRYADGTIAVDDLSFEVAEGELVTLVGPSGCGKTTTMKMVNRLIEPSGGRIFLDGEDIATVDPVQLRRRIGYVIQQVGLFPHKTVLENTATVPHLLGVKKARAHERAAELLDLVGLDPKTYGARYPDQLSGGQRQRVGVARALAADPPVLLMDEPFGAVDPVVRERLQNEFLRLQSQVRKTVLFVTHDIEEAVRLGDRIAVYGQGSIEQFDAPAAVLGTPATDYVADFVGADRGLKRLSVTPIEEGDLDQPPVVHLDDPLPADIARWAVVLDGEDHLHGWISGEQARLGTGTVREHARRMEAWLPVGASLKQAFATMLQHDAGWIAVIDREERGRFLGVLTPARLHEALRRSIDADAHAVPRTEVRVESVESVGPR
;
A
#
# COMPACT_ATOMS: atom_id res chain seq x y z
N MET A 1 5.16 -18.47 -1.30
CA MET A 1 5.38 -18.26 0.16
C MET A 1 4.22 -18.80 0.99
N ILE A 2 2.98 -18.29 0.87
CA ILE A 2 1.79 -18.87 1.52
C ILE A 2 0.86 -19.37 0.43
N ARG A 3 0.39 -20.62 0.52
CA ARG A 3 -0.52 -21.22 -0.46
C ARG A 3 -1.69 -21.91 0.23
N PHE A 4 -2.89 -21.63 -0.23
CA PHE A 4 -4.15 -22.23 0.20
C PHE A 4 -4.63 -23.18 -0.89
N GLU A 5 -4.98 -24.42 -0.53
CA GLU A 5 -5.53 -25.42 -1.43
C GLU A 5 -6.86 -25.95 -0.88
N HIS A 6 -7.96 -25.54 -1.51
CA HIS A 6 -9.34 -25.98 -1.19
C HIS A 6 -9.69 -25.86 0.30
N VAL A 7 -9.26 -24.75 0.92
CA VAL A 7 -9.39 -24.56 2.38
C VAL A 7 -10.82 -24.20 2.75
N THR A 8 -11.39 -25.01 3.63
CA THR A 8 -12.74 -24.79 4.16
C THR A 8 -12.70 -24.73 5.68
N LYS A 9 -13.47 -23.80 6.26
CA LYS A 9 -13.71 -23.73 7.71
C LYS A 9 -15.19 -23.72 8.03
N ARG A 10 -15.66 -24.80 8.64
CA ARG A 10 -17.01 -24.96 9.19
C ARG A 10 -16.91 -25.02 10.71
N TYR A 11 -17.72 -24.22 11.39
CA TYR A 11 -17.85 -24.27 12.85
C TYR A 11 -18.86 -25.31 13.30
N ALA A 12 -18.87 -25.64 14.60
CA ALA A 12 -19.75 -26.67 15.17
C ALA A 12 -21.24 -26.34 15.07
N ASP A 13 -21.61 -25.07 15.00
CA ASP A 13 -22.95 -24.57 14.79
C ASP A 13 -23.41 -24.66 13.33
N GLY A 14 -22.59 -25.20 12.44
CA GLY A 14 -22.85 -25.32 10.99
C GLY A 14 -22.44 -24.11 10.16
N THR A 15 -22.01 -23.00 10.76
CA THR A 15 -21.59 -21.80 10.05
C THR A 15 -20.33 -22.09 9.22
N ILE A 16 -20.38 -21.81 7.91
CA ILE A 16 -19.23 -21.87 7.02
C ILE A 16 -18.62 -20.47 6.97
N ALA A 17 -17.45 -20.33 7.58
CA ALA A 17 -16.73 -19.04 7.62
C ALA A 17 -15.77 -18.88 6.44
N VAL A 18 -15.27 -19.99 5.88
CA VAL A 18 -14.42 -20.03 4.68
C VAL A 18 -14.84 -21.24 3.88
N ASP A 19 -15.08 -21.06 2.58
CA ASP A 19 -15.57 -22.09 1.67
C ASP A 19 -14.66 -22.20 0.44
N ASP A 20 -14.05 -23.38 0.27
CA ASP A 20 -13.21 -23.77 -0.87
C ASP A 20 -12.16 -22.73 -1.32
N LEU A 21 -11.45 -22.15 -0.35
CA LEU A 21 -10.50 -21.08 -0.59
C LEU A 21 -9.19 -21.59 -1.21
N SER A 22 -8.84 -21.10 -2.40
CA SER A 22 -7.59 -21.42 -3.09
C SER A 22 -6.95 -20.15 -3.65
N PHE A 23 -5.77 -19.79 -3.15
CA PHE A 23 -4.95 -18.68 -3.65
C PHE A 23 -3.53 -18.77 -3.12
N GLU A 24 -2.63 -17.95 -3.69
CA GLU A 24 -1.22 -17.93 -3.30
C GLU A 24 -0.75 -16.50 -3.08
N VAL A 25 0.10 -16.32 -2.04
CA VAL A 25 0.84 -15.10 -1.75
C VAL A 25 2.31 -15.37 -2.04
N ALA A 26 2.88 -14.62 -2.97
CA ALA A 26 4.28 -14.75 -3.36
C ALA A 26 5.24 -14.26 -2.26
N GLU A 27 6.50 -14.61 -2.36
CA GLU A 27 7.54 -14.10 -1.45
C GLU A 27 7.73 -12.59 -1.64
N GLY A 28 7.75 -11.84 -0.52
CA GLY A 28 7.89 -10.38 -0.53
C GLY A 28 6.64 -9.61 -0.93
N GLU A 29 5.55 -10.31 -1.26
CA GLU A 29 4.28 -9.71 -1.67
C GLU A 29 3.46 -9.29 -0.45
N LEU A 30 2.81 -8.12 -0.54
CA LEU A 30 1.80 -7.66 0.39
C LEU A 30 0.41 -7.89 -0.22
N VAL A 31 -0.30 -8.88 0.31
CA VAL A 31 -1.69 -9.17 -0.09
C VAL A 31 -2.65 -8.64 0.97
N THR A 32 -3.62 -7.84 0.52
CA THR A 32 -4.70 -7.36 1.38
C THR A 32 -5.95 -8.22 1.21
N LEU A 33 -6.52 -8.66 2.35
CA LEU A 33 -7.83 -9.31 2.41
C LEU A 33 -8.85 -8.26 2.82
N VAL A 34 -9.76 -7.88 1.93
CA VAL A 34 -10.75 -6.83 2.18
C VAL A 34 -12.17 -7.37 1.99
N GLY A 35 -13.13 -6.81 2.73
CA GLY A 35 -14.54 -7.22 2.66
C GLY A 35 -15.29 -6.88 3.94
N PRO A 36 -16.62 -7.10 3.99
CA PRO A 36 -17.45 -6.78 5.16
C PRO A 36 -17.06 -7.58 6.41
N SER A 37 -17.54 -7.13 7.56
CA SER A 37 -17.34 -7.85 8.82
C SER A 37 -17.99 -9.23 8.77
N GLY A 38 -17.30 -10.25 9.29
CA GLY A 38 -17.81 -11.62 9.36
C GLY A 38 -17.61 -12.46 8.08
N CYS A 39 -17.06 -11.92 6.99
CA CYS A 39 -16.89 -12.66 5.72
C CYS A 39 -15.75 -13.69 5.71
N GLY A 40 -15.01 -13.90 6.80
CA GLY A 40 -14.01 -14.96 6.89
C GLY A 40 -12.53 -14.51 6.91
N LYS A 41 -12.18 -13.23 6.67
CA LYS A 41 -10.79 -12.72 6.61
C LYS A 41 -9.95 -13.06 7.83
N THR A 42 -10.40 -12.68 9.02
CA THR A 42 -9.72 -12.99 10.29
C THR A 42 -9.65 -14.50 10.54
N THR A 43 -10.68 -15.26 10.13
CA THR A 43 -10.67 -16.72 10.18
C THR A 43 -9.57 -17.30 9.31
N THR A 44 -9.45 -16.83 8.08
CA THR A 44 -8.36 -17.23 7.15
C THR A 44 -6.98 -16.96 7.75
N MET A 45 -6.77 -15.78 8.30
CA MET A 45 -5.50 -15.41 8.95
C MET A 45 -5.21 -16.28 10.19
N LYS A 46 -6.22 -16.56 11.01
CA LYS A 46 -6.08 -17.45 12.18
C LYS A 46 -5.73 -18.88 11.80
N MET A 47 -6.19 -19.36 10.63
CA MET A 47 -5.81 -20.68 10.12
C MET A 47 -4.34 -20.73 9.70
N VAL A 48 -3.80 -19.70 9.05
CA VAL A 48 -2.37 -19.62 8.71
C VAL A 48 -1.50 -19.71 9.97
N ASN A 49 -1.90 -19.04 11.05
CA ASN A 49 -1.19 -19.08 12.34
C ASN A 49 -1.53 -20.30 13.21
N ARG A 50 -2.33 -21.24 12.69
CA ARG A 50 -2.84 -22.41 13.42
C ARG A 50 -3.40 -22.07 14.80
N LEU A 51 -4.10 -20.93 14.92
CA LEU A 51 -4.93 -20.60 16.09
C LEU A 51 -6.27 -21.32 16.01
N ILE A 52 -6.70 -21.65 14.79
CA ILE A 52 -7.82 -22.53 14.47
C ILE A 52 -7.39 -23.47 13.34
N GLU A 53 -7.91 -24.71 13.36
CA GLU A 53 -7.63 -25.68 12.29
C GLU A 53 -8.67 -25.54 11.17
N PRO A 54 -8.28 -25.69 9.88
CA PRO A 54 -9.25 -25.83 8.80
C PRO A 54 -10.10 -27.11 8.98
N SER A 55 -11.30 -27.11 8.43
CA SER A 55 -12.18 -28.29 8.39
C SER A 55 -11.89 -29.17 7.17
N GLY A 56 -11.27 -28.62 6.13
CA GLY A 56 -10.84 -29.28 4.90
C GLY A 56 -9.80 -28.44 4.16
N GLY A 57 -9.15 -29.07 3.18
CA GLY A 57 -8.07 -28.44 2.42
C GLY A 57 -6.74 -28.39 3.18
N ARG A 58 -5.76 -27.67 2.60
CA ARG A 58 -4.41 -27.55 3.17
C ARG A 58 -3.88 -26.13 3.02
N ILE A 59 -3.01 -25.73 3.95
CA ILE A 59 -2.30 -24.46 3.91
C ILE A 59 -0.80 -24.77 3.96
N PHE A 60 -0.06 -24.14 3.08
CA PHE A 60 1.40 -24.31 3.00
C PHE A 60 2.09 -22.98 3.33
N LEU A 61 3.19 -23.09 4.05
CA LEU A 61 4.13 -22.00 4.31
C LEU A 61 5.52 -22.45 3.83
N ASP A 62 6.10 -21.74 2.85
CA ASP A 62 7.36 -22.14 2.20
C ASP A 62 7.36 -23.55 1.62
N GLY A 63 6.22 -24.01 1.09
CA GLY A 63 6.05 -25.34 0.54
C GLY A 63 5.82 -26.44 1.58
N GLU A 64 5.88 -26.13 2.87
CA GLU A 64 5.64 -27.07 3.98
C GLU A 64 4.19 -26.98 4.45
N ASP A 65 3.47 -28.11 4.52
CA ASP A 65 2.12 -28.16 5.05
C ASP A 65 2.13 -27.80 6.55
N ILE A 66 1.48 -26.69 6.91
CA ILE A 66 1.47 -26.18 8.28
C ILE A 66 0.85 -27.16 9.29
N ALA A 67 -0.01 -28.08 8.83
CA ALA A 67 -0.62 -29.09 9.69
C ALA A 67 0.42 -30.10 10.23
N THR A 68 1.53 -30.31 9.52
CA THR A 68 2.60 -31.24 9.89
C THR A 68 3.66 -30.60 10.80
N VAL A 69 3.69 -29.28 10.89
CA VAL A 69 4.68 -28.52 11.69
C VAL A 69 4.20 -28.42 13.15
N ASP A 70 5.11 -28.45 14.11
CA ASP A 70 4.78 -28.11 15.49
C ASP A 70 4.22 -26.67 15.58
N PRO A 71 3.05 -26.44 16.19
CA PRO A 71 2.42 -25.12 16.21
C PRO A 71 3.27 -24.02 16.85
N VAL A 72 4.13 -24.37 17.82
CA VAL A 72 5.02 -23.39 18.47
C VAL A 72 6.13 -22.99 17.51
N GLN A 73 6.70 -23.95 16.79
CA GLN A 73 7.75 -23.67 15.78
C GLN A 73 7.17 -22.86 14.61
N LEU A 74 5.97 -23.20 14.15
CA LEU A 74 5.28 -22.43 13.11
C LEU A 74 5.11 -20.96 13.52
N ARG A 75 4.52 -20.71 14.71
CA ARG A 75 4.26 -19.35 15.20
C ARG A 75 5.54 -18.53 15.46
N ARG A 76 6.68 -19.17 15.67
CA ARG A 76 7.99 -18.51 15.77
C ARG A 76 8.49 -17.96 14.42
N ARG A 77 8.01 -18.53 13.31
CA ARG A 77 8.33 -18.11 11.94
C ARG A 77 7.36 -17.05 11.42
N ILE A 78 6.33 -16.67 12.17
CA ILE A 78 5.27 -15.76 11.78
C ILE A 78 5.26 -14.58 12.74
N GLY A 79 5.39 -13.36 12.20
CA GLY A 79 5.09 -12.14 12.94
C GLY A 79 3.58 -11.89 12.91
N TYR A 80 2.95 -11.67 14.06
CA TYR A 80 1.52 -11.48 14.14
C TYR A 80 1.15 -10.18 14.84
N VAL A 81 0.50 -9.29 14.11
CA VAL A 81 -0.08 -8.02 14.62
C VAL A 81 -1.59 -8.22 14.70
N ILE A 82 -2.12 -8.25 15.92
CA ILE A 82 -3.56 -8.40 16.18
C ILE A 82 -4.25 -7.05 16.29
N GLN A 83 -5.55 -6.98 16.02
CA GLN A 83 -6.40 -5.80 16.06
C GLN A 83 -6.30 -5.05 17.40
N GLN A 84 -6.34 -5.76 18.52
CA GLN A 84 -6.02 -5.24 19.83
C GLN A 84 -4.56 -5.58 20.14
N VAL A 85 -3.66 -4.63 20.04
CA VAL A 85 -2.19 -4.80 20.00
C VAL A 85 -1.60 -5.83 20.97
N GLY A 86 -2.31 -6.21 22.03
CA GLY A 86 -1.93 -7.30 22.96
C GLY A 86 -0.53 -7.16 23.55
N LEU A 87 -0.13 -5.92 23.89
CA LEU A 87 1.13 -5.69 24.62
C LEU A 87 1.01 -6.22 26.05
N PHE A 88 2.08 -6.77 26.58
CA PHE A 88 2.15 -7.21 27.96
C PHE A 88 2.19 -5.98 28.88
N PRO A 89 1.14 -5.72 29.71
CA PRO A 89 1.05 -4.49 30.50
C PRO A 89 2.12 -4.36 31.58
N HIS A 90 2.69 -5.47 32.03
CA HIS A 90 3.74 -5.54 33.04
C HIS A 90 5.17 -5.48 32.46
N LYS A 91 5.31 -5.32 31.14
CA LYS A 91 6.59 -5.17 30.44
C LYS A 91 6.71 -3.79 29.85
N THR A 92 7.93 -3.26 29.85
CA THR A 92 8.22 -2.00 29.15
C THR A 92 8.08 -2.15 27.63
N VAL A 93 8.08 -1.06 26.90
CA VAL A 93 8.05 -1.01 25.44
C VAL A 93 9.21 -1.82 24.84
N LEU A 94 10.41 -1.62 25.36
CA LEU A 94 11.60 -2.36 24.91
C LEU A 94 11.48 -3.86 25.18
N GLU A 95 11.00 -4.24 26.34
CA GLU A 95 10.80 -5.65 26.73
C GLU A 95 9.65 -6.31 25.94
N ASN A 96 8.57 -5.55 25.63
CA ASN A 96 7.52 -6.02 24.75
C ASN A 96 8.09 -6.37 23.38
N THR A 97 8.86 -5.46 22.79
CA THR A 97 9.47 -5.65 21.47
C THR A 97 10.48 -6.82 21.48
N ALA A 98 11.28 -6.97 22.52
CA ALA A 98 12.28 -8.03 22.67
C ALA A 98 11.69 -9.40 23.04
N THR A 99 10.36 -9.53 23.24
CA THR A 99 9.75 -10.76 23.76
C THR A 99 10.00 -11.98 22.87
N VAL A 100 9.78 -11.86 21.56
CA VAL A 100 9.92 -13.02 20.64
C VAL A 100 11.39 -13.44 20.50
N PRO A 101 12.37 -12.54 20.28
CA PRO A 101 13.79 -12.90 20.34
C PRO A 101 14.20 -13.65 21.63
N HIS A 102 13.70 -13.21 22.80
CA HIS A 102 13.97 -13.92 24.05
C HIS A 102 13.43 -15.36 24.07
N LEU A 103 12.21 -15.57 23.54
CA LEU A 103 11.60 -16.89 23.42
C LEU A 103 12.39 -17.80 22.45
N LEU A 104 13.13 -17.22 21.51
CA LEU A 104 14.03 -17.91 20.59
C LEU A 104 15.43 -18.15 21.17
N GLY A 105 15.67 -17.76 22.43
CA GLY A 105 16.95 -17.95 23.10
C GLY A 105 18.03 -16.92 22.78
N VAL A 106 17.67 -15.80 22.13
CA VAL A 106 18.61 -14.71 21.87
C VAL A 106 19.01 -14.05 23.20
N LYS A 107 20.32 -13.82 23.39
CA LYS A 107 20.86 -13.16 24.59
C LYS A 107 20.18 -11.80 24.81
N LYS A 108 19.84 -11.47 26.07
CA LYS A 108 19.07 -10.28 26.46
C LYS A 108 19.63 -8.99 25.85
N ALA A 109 20.95 -8.80 25.91
CA ALA A 109 21.59 -7.58 25.36
C ALA A 109 21.32 -7.44 23.85
N ARG A 110 21.52 -8.49 23.06
CA ARG A 110 21.29 -8.48 21.61
C ARG A 110 19.80 -8.34 21.27
N ALA A 111 18.90 -8.97 22.04
CA ALA A 111 17.46 -8.83 21.85
C ALA A 111 16.99 -7.40 22.12
N HIS A 112 17.56 -6.73 23.15
CA HIS A 112 17.25 -5.32 23.45
C HIS A 112 17.86 -4.37 22.40
N GLU A 113 19.06 -4.62 21.90
CA GLU A 113 19.66 -3.86 20.81
C GLU A 113 18.77 -3.90 19.55
N ARG A 114 18.38 -5.11 19.13
CA ARG A 114 17.46 -5.29 17.99
C ARG A 114 16.09 -4.64 18.23
N ALA A 115 15.56 -4.75 19.44
CA ALA A 115 14.31 -4.08 19.80
C ALA A 115 14.42 -2.54 19.72
N ALA A 116 15.55 -1.97 20.15
CA ALA A 116 15.80 -0.53 20.06
C ALA A 116 15.87 -0.05 18.59
N GLU A 117 16.59 -0.78 17.72
CA GLU A 117 16.63 -0.51 16.28
C GLU A 117 15.23 -0.48 15.66
N LEU A 118 14.39 -1.47 15.99
CA LEU A 118 13.04 -1.59 15.45
C LEU A 118 12.09 -0.52 16.00
N LEU A 119 12.26 -0.12 17.26
CA LEU A 119 11.50 1.00 17.84
C LEU A 119 11.85 2.30 17.12
N ASP A 120 13.13 2.56 16.86
CA ASP A 120 13.57 3.71 16.09
C ASP A 120 13.01 3.69 14.66
N LEU A 121 13.06 2.52 14.01
CA LEU A 121 12.52 2.29 12.66
C LEU A 121 11.03 2.61 12.55
N VAL A 122 10.23 2.31 13.60
CA VAL A 122 8.80 2.66 13.66
C VAL A 122 8.55 4.09 14.22
N GLY A 123 9.59 4.92 14.35
CA GLY A 123 9.50 6.30 14.79
C GLY A 123 9.22 6.46 16.30
N LEU A 124 9.68 5.52 17.11
CA LEU A 124 9.62 5.57 18.58
C LEU A 124 11.05 5.56 19.15
N ASP A 125 11.64 6.74 19.40
CA ASP A 125 12.97 6.86 19.98
C ASP A 125 13.11 5.97 21.23
N PRO A 126 14.00 4.97 21.21
CA PRO A 126 14.15 3.99 22.30
C PRO A 126 14.57 4.64 23.62
N LYS A 127 15.29 5.75 23.58
CA LYS A 127 15.72 6.49 24.80
C LYS A 127 14.52 7.14 25.50
N THR A 128 13.56 7.62 24.72
CA THR A 128 12.35 8.31 25.22
C THR A 128 11.25 7.32 25.59
N TYR A 129 11.05 6.28 24.79
CA TYR A 129 9.89 5.38 24.90
C TYR A 129 10.23 4.00 25.47
N GLY A 130 11.48 3.55 25.36
CA GLY A 130 11.86 2.17 25.68
C GLY A 130 11.55 1.72 27.11
N ALA A 131 11.67 2.62 28.09
CA ALA A 131 11.39 2.34 29.50
C ALA A 131 9.90 2.55 29.89
N ARG A 132 9.05 3.08 28.99
CA ARG A 132 7.62 3.29 29.25
C ARG A 132 6.85 1.97 29.25
N TYR A 133 5.70 1.97 29.91
CA TYR A 133 4.74 0.88 29.89
C TYR A 133 3.61 1.16 28.88
N PRO A 134 2.87 0.13 28.42
CA PRO A 134 1.82 0.28 27.41
C PRO A 134 0.72 1.29 27.77
N ASP A 135 0.37 1.47 29.03
CA ASP A 135 -0.61 2.43 29.54
C ASP A 135 -0.18 3.88 29.37
N GLN A 136 1.14 4.12 29.27
CA GLN A 136 1.74 5.44 29.07
C GLN A 136 1.84 5.84 27.58
N LEU A 137 1.29 5.02 26.69
CA LEU A 137 1.34 5.21 25.24
C LEU A 137 -0.03 5.55 24.65
N SER A 138 -0.06 6.37 23.60
CA SER A 138 -1.25 6.52 22.75
C SER A 138 -1.58 5.23 22.01
N GLY A 139 -2.81 5.12 21.46
CA GLY A 139 -3.23 3.96 20.65
C GLY A 139 -2.28 3.70 19.48
N GLY A 140 -1.93 4.73 18.70
CA GLY A 140 -1.00 4.61 17.58
C GLY A 140 0.44 4.27 18.01
N GLN A 141 0.90 4.74 19.20
CA GLN A 141 2.20 4.34 19.74
C GLN A 141 2.21 2.86 20.13
N ARG A 142 1.15 2.38 20.81
CA ARG A 142 1.02 0.94 21.13
C ARG A 142 1.05 0.09 19.85
N GLN A 143 0.39 0.54 18.79
CA GLN A 143 0.36 -0.16 17.52
C GLN A 143 1.74 -0.28 16.89
N ARG A 144 2.52 0.81 16.86
CA ARG A 144 3.92 0.80 16.38
C ARG A 144 4.80 -0.16 17.17
N VAL A 145 4.62 -0.22 18.50
CA VAL A 145 5.30 -1.24 19.33
C VAL A 145 4.88 -2.66 18.93
N GLY A 146 3.59 -2.87 18.61
CA GLY A 146 3.09 -4.16 18.12
C GLY A 146 3.74 -4.60 16.79
N VAL A 147 3.91 -3.66 15.86
CA VAL A 147 4.62 -3.91 14.58
C VAL A 147 6.10 -4.19 14.84
N ALA A 148 6.78 -3.39 15.65
CA ALA A 148 8.18 -3.63 16.02
C ALA A 148 8.37 -5.00 16.69
N ARG A 149 7.46 -5.41 17.58
CA ARG A 149 7.47 -6.74 18.21
C ARG A 149 7.31 -7.86 17.19
N ALA A 150 6.40 -7.71 16.22
CA ALA A 150 6.18 -8.71 15.18
C ALA A 150 7.41 -8.88 14.28
N LEU A 151 8.16 -7.81 14.03
CA LEU A 151 9.39 -7.83 13.24
C LEU A 151 10.63 -8.27 14.03
N ALA A 152 10.58 -8.31 15.35
CA ALA A 152 11.77 -8.47 16.19
C ALA A 152 12.52 -9.79 15.97
N ALA A 153 11.79 -10.86 15.63
CA ALA A 153 12.36 -12.17 15.31
C ALA A 153 12.78 -12.32 13.84
N ASP A 154 12.70 -11.25 13.06
CA ASP A 154 12.94 -11.24 11.61
C ASP A 154 12.15 -12.32 10.85
N PRO A 155 10.82 -12.44 11.06
CA PRO A 155 10.04 -13.50 10.46
C PRO A 155 9.94 -13.30 8.94
N PRO A 156 9.87 -14.39 8.13
CA PRO A 156 9.64 -14.30 6.70
C PRO A 156 8.22 -13.82 6.35
N VAL A 157 7.25 -14.06 7.23
CA VAL A 157 5.83 -13.74 7.03
C VAL A 157 5.30 -12.86 8.17
N LEU A 158 4.52 -11.85 7.79
CA LEU A 158 3.75 -11.00 8.69
C LEU A 158 2.25 -11.19 8.45
N LEU A 159 1.51 -11.46 9.50
CA LEU A 159 0.06 -11.45 9.53
C LEU A 159 -0.40 -10.20 10.28
N MET A 160 -1.25 -9.39 9.66
CA MET A 160 -1.71 -8.13 10.23
C MET A 160 -3.25 -8.04 10.18
N ASP A 161 -3.90 -8.11 11.35
CA ASP A 161 -5.35 -8.13 11.49
C ASP A 161 -5.84 -6.74 11.90
N GLU A 162 -6.40 -5.98 10.94
CA GLU A 162 -6.89 -4.61 11.08
C GLU A 162 -5.93 -3.69 11.88
N PRO A 163 -4.63 -3.64 11.52
CA PRO A 163 -3.63 -3.00 12.36
C PRO A 163 -3.87 -1.48 12.55
N PHE A 164 -4.65 -0.83 11.71
CA PHE A 164 -4.92 0.62 11.79
C PHE A 164 -6.38 0.97 12.13
N GLY A 165 -7.22 -0.04 12.41
CA GLY A 165 -8.66 0.15 12.62
C GLY A 165 -9.03 1.05 13.81
N ALA A 166 -8.24 1.04 14.89
CA ALA A 166 -8.49 1.80 16.11
C ALA A 166 -7.75 3.16 16.18
N VAL A 167 -7.25 3.67 15.04
CA VAL A 167 -6.45 4.89 14.97
C VAL A 167 -7.23 5.99 14.23
N ASP A 168 -7.10 7.24 14.70
CA ASP A 168 -7.72 8.38 14.01
C ASP A 168 -7.18 8.56 12.58
N PRO A 169 -7.96 9.17 11.65
CA PRO A 169 -7.61 9.21 10.23
C PRO A 169 -6.26 9.84 9.92
N VAL A 170 -5.89 10.93 10.62
CA VAL A 170 -4.64 11.66 10.36
C VAL A 170 -3.42 10.83 10.77
N VAL A 171 -3.50 10.22 11.96
CA VAL A 171 -2.44 9.33 12.47
C VAL A 171 -2.38 8.04 11.66
N ARG A 172 -3.53 7.51 11.21
CA ARG A 172 -3.62 6.32 10.35
C ARG A 172 -2.83 6.52 9.06
N GLU A 173 -3.06 7.61 8.35
CA GLU A 173 -2.35 7.90 7.10
C GLU A 173 -0.83 7.95 7.28
N ARG A 174 -0.39 8.59 8.36
CA ARG A 174 1.04 8.63 8.71
C ARG A 174 1.61 7.25 8.99
N LEU A 175 0.88 6.41 9.75
CA LEU A 175 1.30 5.03 10.07
C LEU A 175 1.37 4.15 8.82
N GLN A 176 0.43 4.29 7.89
CA GLN A 176 0.45 3.60 6.60
C GLN A 176 1.68 3.98 5.78
N ASN A 177 2.03 5.28 5.73
CA ASN A 177 3.23 5.75 5.04
C ASN A 177 4.51 5.20 5.66
N GLU A 178 4.60 5.21 7.01
CA GLU A 178 5.73 4.63 7.75
C GLU A 178 5.83 3.11 7.49
N PHE A 179 4.69 2.41 7.45
CA PHE A 179 4.64 0.97 7.14
C PHE A 179 5.09 0.66 5.71
N LEU A 180 4.61 1.41 4.70
CA LEU A 180 5.05 1.25 3.31
C LEU A 180 6.55 1.49 3.16
N ARG A 181 7.08 2.53 3.82
CA ARG A 181 8.52 2.81 3.84
C ARG A 181 9.30 1.65 4.46
N LEU A 182 8.81 1.09 5.56
CA LEU A 182 9.42 -0.06 6.20
C LEU A 182 9.36 -1.29 5.29
N GLN A 183 8.19 -1.58 4.70
CA GLN A 183 8.00 -2.72 3.79
C GLN A 183 8.92 -2.64 2.56
N SER A 184 9.13 -1.45 1.99
CA SER A 184 10.06 -1.26 0.87
C SER A 184 11.52 -1.59 1.22
N GLN A 185 11.91 -1.47 2.50
CA GLN A 185 13.25 -1.78 2.99
C GLN A 185 13.42 -3.28 3.34
N VAL A 186 12.42 -3.87 4.00
CA VAL A 186 12.53 -5.24 4.53
C VAL A 186 11.92 -6.31 3.64
N ARG A 187 11.03 -5.94 2.70
CA ARG A 187 10.36 -6.80 1.71
C ARG A 187 9.86 -8.12 2.29
N LYS A 188 9.09 -8.05 3.39
CA LYS A 188 8.48 -9.23 4.01
C LYS A 188 7.22 -9.64 3.25
N THR A 189 6.90 -10.93 3.26
CA THR A 189 5.60 -11.41 2.80
C THR A 189 4.54 -11.02 3.82
N VAL A 190 3.52 -10.29 3.41
CA VAL A 190 2.51 -9.74 4.31
C VAL A 190 1.11 -10.19 3.90
N LEU A 191 0.37 -10.75 4.83
CA LEU A 191 -1.08 -10.94 4.71
C LEU A 191 -1.78 -9.94 5.62
N PHE A 192 -2.47 -8.98 5.02
CA PHE A 192 -3.04 -7.82 5.70
C PHE A 192 -4.57 -7.87 5.62
N VAL A 193 -5.25 -7.84 6.74
CA VAL A 193 -6.72 -7.78 6.79
C VAL A 193 -7.17 -6.36 7.06
N THR A 194 -8.15 -5.92 6.30
CA THR A 194 -8.84 -4.64 6.51
C THR A 194 -10.30 -4.75 6.07
N HIS A 195 -11.14 -3.83 6.51
CA HIS A 195 -12.48 -3.61 5.99
C HIS A 195 -12.57 -2.36 5.09
N ASP A 196 -11.46 -1.65 4.93
CA ASP A 196 -11.36 -0.39 4.20
C ASP A 196 -10.69 -0.63 2.84
N ILE A 197 -11.47 -0.43 1.75
CA ILE A 197 -10.98 -0.61 0.38
C ILE A 197 -9.87 0.41 0.02
N GLU A 198 -9.92 1.64 0.57
CA GLU A 198 -8.87 2.63 0.30
C GLU A 198 -7.55 2.22 0.93
N GLU A 199 -7.60 1.63 2.13
CA GLU A 199 -6.43 1.06 2.78
C GLU A 199 -5.88 -0.13 1.98
N ALA A 200 -6.74 -1.04 1.52
CA ALA A 200 -6.35 -2.19 0.70
C ALA A 200 -5.67 -1.74 -0.61
N VAL A 201 -6.26 -0.76 -1.30
CA VAL A 201 -5.75 -0.16 -2.54
C VAL A 201 -4.40 0.53 -2.32
N ARG A 202 -4.23 1.20 -1.19
CA ARG A 202 -2.99 1.95 -0.87
C ARG A 202 -1.82 1.06 -0.53
N LEU A 203 -2.07 -0.05 0.18
CA LEU A 203 -1.04 -0.88 0.77
C LEU A 203 -0.70 -2.12 -0.06
N GLY A 204 -1.72 -2.75 -0.67
CA GLY A 204 -1.59 -4.07 -1.28
C GLY A 204 -0.92 -4.05 -2.65
N ASP A 205 -0.01 -4.98 -2.88
CA ASP A 205 0.42 -5.36 -4.23
C ASP A 205 -0.71 -6.09 -4.96
N ARG A 206 -1.48 -6.92 -4.21
CA ARG A 206 -2.72 -7.56 -4.67
C ARG A 206 -3.80 -7.48 -3.60
N ILE A 207 -5.05 -7.49 -4.06
CA ILE A 207 -6.24 -7.41 -3.21
C ILE A 207 -7.10 -8.66 -3.41
N ALA A 208 -7.40 -9.36 -2.32
CA ALA A 208 -8.43 -10.39 -2.28
C ALA A 208 -9.72 -9.76 -1.73
N VAL A 209 -10.70 -9.55 -2.59
CA VAL A 209 -12.03 -9.07 -2.20
C VAL A 209 -12.86 -10.26 -1.74
N TYR A 210 -13.22 -10.26 -0.46
CA TYR A 210 -14.02 -11.32 0.16
C TYR A 210 -15.51 -11.05 0.03
N GLY A 211 -16.23 -12.05 -0.46
CA GLY A 211 -17.69 -12.19 -0.35
C GLY A 211 -18.09 -12.94 0.91
N GLN A 212 -19.06 -13.83 0.82
CA GLN A 212 -19.52 -14.67 1.94
C GLN A 212 -18.71 -15.98 2.02
N GLY A 213 -17.54 -15.91 2.65
CA GLY A 213 -16.66 -17.07 2.87
C GLY A 213 -15.72 -17.43 1.72
N SER A 214 -15.83 -16.77 0.57
CA SER A 214 -15.03 -16.98 -0.63
C SER A 214 -14.37 -15.68 -1.12
N ILE A 215 -13.37 -15.80 -2.00
CA ILE A 215 -12.78 -14.65 -2.70
C ILE A 215 -13.56 -14.43 -4.00
N GLU A 216 -14.14 -13.24 -4.17
CA GLU A 216 -14.85 -12.81 -5.37
C GLU A 216 -13.92 -12.34 -6.48
N GLN A 217 -12.80 -11.71 -6.09
CA GLN A 217 -11.75 -11.28 -7.00
C GLN A 217 -10.41 -11.22 -6.28
N PHE A 218 -9.34 -11.63 -6.97
CA PHE A 218 -7.97 -11.57 -6.46
C PHE A 218 -7.03 -11.01 -7.51
N ASP A 219 -6.76 -9.71 -7.48
CA ASP A 219 -6.02 -9.00 -8.50
C ASP A 219 -5.22 -7.83 -7.94
N ALA A 220 -4.42 -7.17 -8.81
CA ALA A 220 -3.80 -5.89 -8.52
C ALA A 220 -4.86 -4.80 -8.24
N PRO A 221 -4.55 -3.78 -7.41
CA PRO A 221 -5.50 -2.71 -7.07
C PRO A 221 -6.14 -2.03 -8.27
N ALA A 222 -5.36 -1.77 -9.32
CA ALA A 222 -5.85 -1.15 -10.55
C ALA A 222 -6.92 -2.01 -11.24
N ALA A 223 -6.73 -3.34 -11.32
CA ALA A 223 -7.68 -4.28 -11.91
C ALA A 223 -8.97 -4.39 -11.08
N VAL A 224 -8.86 -4.48 -9.74
CA VAL A 224 -10.03 -4.51 -8.84
C VAL A 224 -10.89 -3.24 -9.00
N LEU A 225 -10.26 -2.07 -9.15
CA LEU A 225 -10.96 -0.80 -9.34
C LEU A 225 -11.46 -0.60 -10.77
N GLY A 226 -10.73 -1.08 -11.77
CA GLY A 226 -10.99 -0.84 -13.20
C GLY A 226 -11.97 -1.84 -13.82
N THR A 227 -11.79 -3.12 -13.52
CA THR A 227 -12.53 -4.25 -14.09
C THR A 227 -13.04 -5.18 -12.99
N PRO A 228 -14.02 -4.76 -12.16
CA PRO A 228 -14.62 -5.63 -11.16
C PRO A 228 -15.15 -6.91 -11.77
N ALA A 229 -14.80 -8.07 -11.18
CA ALA A 229 -15.17 -9.38 -11.71
C ALA A 229 -16.67 -9.69 -11.56
N THR A 230 -17.33 -9.11 -10.53
CA THR A 230 -18.74 -9.30 -10.23
C THR A 230 -19.42 -7.98 -9.85
N ASP A 231 -20.75 -7.93 -9.93
CA ASP A 231 -21.52 -6.78 -9.44
C ASP A 231 -21.27 -6.52 -7.95
N TYR A 232 -21.07 -7.59 -7.18
CA TYR A 232 -20.70 -7.48 -5.76
C TYR A 232 -19.41 -6.70 -5.56
N VAL A 233 -18.36 -7.01 -6.32
CA VAL A 233 -17.08 -6.27 -6.25
C VAL A 233 -17.28 -4.83 -6.70
N ALA A 234 -18.05 -4.60 -7.78
CA ALA A 234 -18.36 -3.24 -8.25
C ALA A 234 -19.05 -2.39 -7.19
N ASP A 235 -20.03 -2.96 -6.48
CA ASP A 235 -20.75 -2.29 -5.39
C ASP A 235 -19.83 -2.06 -4.19
N PHE A 236 -19.00 -3.05 -3.84
CA PHE A 236 -18.09 -2.97 -2.71
C PHE A 236 -17.03 -1.89 -2.89
N VAL A 237 -16.43 -1.76 -4.08
CA VAL A 237 -15.43 -0.71 -4.36
C VAL A 237 -16.07 0.67 -4.49
N GLY A 238 -17.37 0.75 -4.78
CA GLY A 238 -18.18 1.96 -4.80
C GLY A 238 -18.17 2.73 -6.12
N ALA A 239 -19.12 3.66 -6.25
CA ALA A 239 -19.30 4.46 -7.46
C ALA A 239 -18.13 5.42 -7.75
N ASP A 240 -17.35 5.76 -6.73
CA ASP A 240 -16.17 6.63 -6.80
C ASP A 240 -14.87 5.89 -7.16
N ARG A 241 -14.97 4.63 -7.62
CA ARG A 241 -13.81 3.80 -8.01
C ARG A 241 -12.87 4.48 -9.00
N GLY A 242 -13.40 5.33 -9.90
CA GLY A 242 -12.58 6.11 -10.82
C GLY A 242 -11.65 7.10 -10.11
N LEU A 243 -12.12 7.74 -9.02
CA LEU A 243 -11.29 8.62 -8.19
C LEU A 243 -10.27 7.83 -7.37
N LYS A 244 -10.67 6.67 -6.83
CA LYS A 244 -9.74 5.78 -6.11
C LYS A 244 -8.63 5.27 -7.03
N ARG A 245 -8.94 5.02 -8.31
CA ARG A 245 -7.97 4.59 -9.32
C ARG A 245 -6.88 5.62 -9.56
N LEU A 246 -7.14 6.91 -9.44
CA LEU A 246 -6.11 7.95 -9.52
C LEU A 246 -4.97 7.73 -8.52
N SER A 247 -5.23 7.08 -7.38
CA SER A 247 -4.20 6.84 -6.35
C SER A 247 -3.21 5.72 -6.69
N VAL A 248 -3.58 4.82 -7.60
CA VAL A 248 -2.77 3.67 -8.02
C VAL A 248 -2.26 3.78 -9.46
N THR A 249 -2.65 4.84 -10.19
CA THR A 249 -2.16 5.11 -11.54
C THR A 249 -0.97 6.06 -11.45
N PRO A 250 0.25 5.61 -11.80
CA PRO A 250 1.43 6.48 -11.80
C PRO A 250 1.42 7.40 -13.03
N ILE A 251 2.11 8.55 -12.88
CA ILE A 251 2.49 9.40 -14.00
C ILE A 251 3.62 8.70 -14.75
N GLU A 252 3.45 8.47 -16.04
CA GLU A 252 4.46 7.95 -16.95
C GLU A 252 4.97 9.06 -17.88
N GLU A 253 6.16 8.92 -18.45
CA GLU A 253 6.72 9.91 -19.37
C GLU A 253 5.83 10.14 -20.60
N GLY A 254 5.15 9.09 -21.09
CA GLY A 254 4.21 9.16 -22.20
C GLY A 254 2.95 10.01 -21.93
N ASP A 255 2.68 10.33 -20.65
CA ASP A 255 1.55 11.17 -20.26
C ASP A 255 1.87 12.68 -20.33
N LEU A 256 3.12 13.04 -20.63
CA LEU A 256 3.60 14.40 -20.51
C LEU A 256 3.54 15.15 -21.84
N ASP A 257 3.09 16.40 -21.79
CA ASP A 257 3.26 17.35 -22.86
C ASP A 257 4.65 17.98 -22.78
N GLN A 258 5.21 18.32 -23.97
CA GLN A 258 6.48 19.01 -24.10
C GLN A 258 6.22 20.50 -24.38
N PRO A 259 6.27 21.38 -23.36
CA PRO A 259 6.06 22.80 -23.53
C PRO A 259 7.30 23.46 -24.14
N PRO A 260 7.21 24.73 -24.60
CA PRO A 260 8.40 25.53 -24.89
C PRO A 260 9.31 25.63 -23.67
N VAL A 261 10.61 25.47 -23.90
CA VAL A 261 11.67 25.54 -22.87
C VAL A 261 12.60 26.69 -23.20
N VAL A 262 13.05 27.41 -22.17
CA VAL A 262 14.09 28.44 -22.24
C VAL A 262 15.06 28.27 -21.09
N HIS A 263 16.30 28.73 -21.23
CA HIS A 263 17.30 28.64 -20.18
C HIS A 263 17.47 29.97 -19.44
N LEU A 264 17.91 29.90 -18.18
CA LEU A 264 18.04 31.05 -17.29
C LEU A 264 18.86 32.20 -17.89
N ASP A 265 19.94 31.85 -18.61
CA ASP A 265 20.90 32.83 -19.13
C ASP A 265 20.59 33.27 -20.57
N ASP A 266 19.48 32.75 -21.15
CA ASP A 266 19.03 33.16 -22.46
C ASP A 266 18.52 34.62 -22.45
N PRO A 267 18.65 35.36 -23.55
CA PRO A 267 17.93 36.62 -23.75
C PRO A 267 16.41 36.32 -23.77
N LEU A 268 15.59 37.30 -23.38
CA LEU A 268 14.13 37.13 -23.37
C LEU A 268 13.63 36.84 -24.80
N PRO A 269 12.99 35.67 -25.07
CA PRO A 269 12.46 35.34 -26.36
C PRO A 269 11.12 36.07 -26.59
N ALA A 270 11.00 36.70 -27.74
CA ALA A 270 9.79 37.50 -28.10
C ALA A 270 8.59 36.64 -28.55
N ASP A 271 8.80 35.35 -28.82
CA ASP A 271 7.88 34.44 -29.49
C ASP A 271 7.13 33.48 -28.57
N ILE A 272 7.30 33.61 -27.24
CA ILE A 272 6.53 32.79 -26.28
C ILE A 272 5.05 33.14 -26.35
N ALA A 273 4.23 32.21 -26.82
CA ALA A 273 2.78 32.49 -27.03
C ALA A 273 2.04 32.70 -25.70
N ARG A 274 2.19 31.80 -24.72
CA ARG A 274 1.53 31.86 -23.41
C ARG A 274 2.50 31.81 -22.24
N TRP A 275 3.32 30.79 -22.18
CA TRP A 275 4.31 30.54 -21.14
C TRP A 275 5.37 29.55 -21.64
N ALA A 276 6.52 29.54 -20.98
CA ALA A 276 7.58 28.56 -21.20
C ALA A 276 8.13 28.08 -19.86
N VAL A 277 8.64 26.84 -19.83
CA VAL A 277 9.38 26.32 -18.68
C VAL A 277 10.80 26.87 -18.71
N VAL A 278 11.32 27.24 -17.56
CA VAL A 278 12.68 27.75 -17.39
C VAL A 278 13.55 26.68 -16.74
N LEU A 279 14.62 26.30 -17.43
CA LEU A 279 15.61 25.37 -16.96
C LEU A 279 16.93 26.07 -16.63
N ASP A 280 17.76 25.43 -15.82
CA ASP A 280 19.16 25.84 -15.64
C ASP A 280 20.08 25.26 -16.74
N GLY A 281 21.40 25.46 -16.62
CA GLY A 281 22.37 24.99 -17.62
C GLY A 281 22.60 23.46 -17.62
N GLU A 282 21.97 22.72 -16.70
CA GLU A 282 22.03 21.26 -16.58
C GLU A 282 20.65 20.59 -16.81
N ASP A 283 19.72 21.31 -17.44
CA ASP A 283 18.33 20.90 -17.72
C ASP A 283 17.47 20.61 -16.47
N HIS A 284 17.86 21.15 -15.32
CA HIS A 284 17.03 21.04 -14.11
C HIS A 284 15.95 22.11 -14.08
N LEU A 285 14.80 21.74 -13.53
CA LEU A 285 13.66 22.64 -13.40
C LEU A 285 13.98 23.83 -12.48
N HIS A 286 13.96 25.05 -13.03
CA HIS A 286 14.06 26.27 -12.24
C HIS A 286 12.69 26.91 -11.99
N GLY A 287 11.87 27.08 -13.05
CA GLY A 287 10.62 27.78 -12.94
C GLY A 287 9.86 27.89 -14.25
N TRP A 288 9.20 29.01 -14.44
CA TRP A 288 8.46 29.32 -15.64
C TRP A 288 8.44 30.83 -15.93
N ILE A 289 8.16 31.22 -17.17
CA ILE A 289 7.99 32.60 -17.60
C ILE A 289 6.72 32.75 -18.42
N SER A 290 5.95 33.83 -18.20
CA SER A 290 4.79 34.13 -19.05
C SER A 290 5.21 34.82 -20.35
N GLY A 291 4.49 34.56 -21.44
CA GLY A 291 4.75 35.21 -22.71
C GLY A 291 4.52 36.74 -22.69
N GLU A 292 3.70 37.23 -21.77
CA GLU A 292 3.52 38.68 -21.55
C GLU A 292 4.79 39.31 -20.94
N GLN A 293 5.36 38.68 -19.90
CA GLN A 293 6.61 39.11 -19.28
C GLN A 293 7.79 39.05 -20.26
N ALA A 294 7.83 38.00 -21.09
CA ALA A 294 8.87 37.83 -22.09
C ALA A 294 8.80 38.96 -23.17
N ARG A 295 7.61 39.38 -23.58
CA ARG A 295 7.40 40.45 -24.60
C ARG A 295 7.64 41.85 -24.07
N LEU A 296 7.32 42.12 -22.81
CA LEU A 296 7.39 43.45 -22.21
C LEU A 296 8.70 43.72 -21.48
N GLY A 297 9.43 42.68 -21.15
CA GLY A 297 10.68 42.75 -20.42
C GLY A 297 11.90 43.03 -21.30
N THR A 298 13.00 43.38 -20.65
CA THR A 298 14.35 43.51 -21.23
C THR A 298 15.33 42.75 -20.36
N GLY A 299 16.42 42.29 -20.89
CA GLY A 299 17.43 41.55 -20.13
C GLY A 299 17.35 40.02 -20.38
N THR A 300 17.61 39.25 -19.36
CA THR A 300 17.67 37.80 -19.43
C THR A 300 16.42 37.12 -18.82
N VAL A 301 16.22 35.84 -19.17
CA VAL A 301 15.14 35.03 -18.59
C VAL A 301 15.23 34.98 -17.06
N ARG A 302 16.44 34.95 -16.50
CA ARG A 302 16.72 34.91 -15.04
C ARG A 302 16.05 36.05 -14.28
N GLU A 303 15.99 37.22 -14.87
CA GLU A 303 15.42 38.44 -14.23
C GLU A 303 13.88 38.39 -14.14
N HIS A 304 13.24 37.56 -14.95
CA HIS A 304 11.79 37.50 -15.10
C HIS A 304 11.18 36.12 -14.74
N ALA A 305 12.02 35.10 -14.57
CA ALA A 305 11.58 33.76 -14.22
C ALA A 305 10.92 33.71 -12.85
N ARG A 306 9.78 33.03 -12.77
CA ARG A 306 9.09 32.71 -11.52
C ARG A 306 9.43 31.29 -11.10
N ARG A 307 9.63 31.07 -9.80
CA ARG A 307 9.87 29.72 -9.28
C ARG A 307 8.68 28.82 -9.52
N MET A 308 8.96 27.56 -9.82
CA MET A 308 7.94 26.54 -9.93
C MET A 308 7.58 26.03 -8.53
N GLU A 309 6.30 26.14 -8.15
CA GLU A 309 5.75 25.64 -6.89
C GLU A 309 5.02 24.30 -7.09
N ALA A 310 4.41 24.09 -8.27
CA ALA A 310 3.65 22.90 -8.62
C ALA A 310 4.50 21.92 -9.46
N TRP A 311 5.19 20.99 -8.81
CA TRP A 311 5.96 19.94 -9.47
C TRP A 311 5.85 18.60 -8.75
N LEU A 312 6.04 17.51 -9.49
CA LEU A 312 6.05 16.14 -8.96
C LEU A 312 7.14 15.30 -9.64
N PRO A 313 7.63 14.24 -9.01
CA PRO A 313 8.47 13.26 -9.69
C PRO A 313 7.64 12.36 -10.63
N VAL A 314 8.25 11.85 -11.69
CA VAL A 314 7.71 10.73 -12.46
C VAL A 314 7.44 9.55 -11.52
N GLY A 315 6.39 8.77 -11.78
CA GLY A 315 5.93 7.71 -10.87
C GLY A 315 5.05 8.18 -9.69
N ALA A 316 4.90 9.50 -9.47
CA ALA A 316 3.89 10.00 -8.55
C ALA A 316 2.48 9.65 -9.06
N SER A 317 1.51 9.48 -8.15
CA SER A 317 0.15 9.10 -8.55
C SER A 317 -0.60 10.25 -9.22
N LEU A 318 -1.54 9.93 -10.13
CA LEU A 318 -2.44 10.92 -10.73
C LEU A 318 -3.27 11.66 -9.66
N LYS A 319 -3.57 11.02 -8.52
CA LYS A 319 -4.23 11.66 -7.37
C LYS A 319 -3.38 12.78 -6.79
N GLN A 320 -2.07 12.55 -6.61
CA GLN A 320 -1.14 13.60 -6.16
C GLN A 320 -1.07 14.74 -7.17
N ALA A 321 -1.02 14.40 -8.47
CA ALA A 321 -1.02 15.40 -9.54
C ALA A 321 -2.26 16.29 -9.49
N PHE A 322 -3.45 15.68 -9.41
CA PHE A 322 -4.70 16.39 -9.31
C PHE A 322 -4.79 17.28 -8.07
N ALA A 323 -4.39 16.75 -6.92
CA ALA A 323 -4.34 17.50 -5.66
C ALA A 323 -3.39 18.71 -5.74
N THR A 324 -2.20 18.54 -6.33
CA THR A 324 -1.22 19.61 -6.51
C THR A 324 -1.76 20.70 -7.46
N MET A 325 -2.43 20.31 -8.55
CA MET A 325 -3.08 21.28 -9.46
C MET A 325 -4.11 22.13 -8.73
N LEU A 326 -4.97 21.50 -7.91
CA LEU A 326 -5.99 22.21 -7.12
C LEU A 326 -5.38 23.13 -6.05
N GLN A 327 -4.35 22.63 -5.34
CA GLN A 327 -3.72 23.38 -4.26
C GLN A 327 -3.05 24.66 -4.72
N HIS A 328 -2.47 24.65 -5.92
CA HIS A 328 -1.73 25.76 -6.49
C HIS A 328 -2.54 26.55 -7.55
N ASP A 329 -3.82 26.20 -7.75
CA ASP A 329 -4.66 26.74 -8.84
C ASP A 329 -3.93 26.71 -10.20
N ALA A 330 -3.23 25.60 -10.45
CA ALA A 330 -2.32 25.45 -11.58
C ALA A 330 -3.01 24.71 -12.74
N GLY A 331 -2.98 25.29 -13.93
CA GLY A 331 -3.47 24.62 -15.15
C GLY A 331 -2.57 23.50 -15.66
N TRP A 332 -1.41 23.28 -15.04
CA TRP A 332 -0.43 22.23 -15.32
C TRP A 332 0.57 22.12 -14.16
N ILE A 333 1.27 20.99 -14.09
CA ILE A 333 2.36 20.75 -13.14
C ILE A 333 3.60 20.27 -13.89
N ALA A 334 4.78 20.64 -13.42
CA ALA A 334 6.03 20.12 -13.94
C ALA A 334 6.30 18.72 -13.40
N VAL A 335 6.82 17.82 -14.23
CA VAL A 335 7.25 16.48 -13.86
C VAL A 335 8.76 16.37 -14.05
N ILE A 336 9.43 15.86 -13.02
CA ILE A 336 10.89 15.75 -12.97
C ILE A 336 11.34 14.32 -12.69
N ASP A 337 12.56 13.99 -13.07
CA ASP A 337 13.26 12.80 -12.64
C ASP A 337 13.97 13.06 -11.30
N ARG A 338 13.68 12.26 -10.27
CA ARG A 338 14.37 12.34 -8.97
C ARG A 338 15.78 11.75 -9.00
N GLU A 339 16.00 10.70 -9.78
CA GLU A 339 17.27 9.99 -9.84
C GLU A 339 18.33 10.85 -10.56
N GLU A 340 17.93 11.60 -11.57
CA GLU A 340 18.77 12.55 -12.30
C GLU A 340 18.70 13.98 -11.70
N ARG A 341 18.71 14.10 -10.38
CA ARG A 341 18.81 15.39 -9.63
C ARG A 341 17.73 16.43 -9.95
N GLY A 342 16.61 16.02 -10.49
CA GLY A 342 15.50 16.93 -10.80
C GLY A 342 15.46 17.40 -12.25
N ARG A 343 16.04 16.62 -13.18
CA ARG A 343 15.92 16.85 -14.63
C ARG A 343 14.44 16.98 -15.02
N PHE A 344 14.13 17.99 -15.81
CA PHE A 344 12.78 18.21 -16.31
C PHE A 344 12.42 17.18 -17.37
N LEU A 345 11.25 16.55 -17.23
CA LEU A 345 10.74 15.54 -18.17
C LEU A 345 9.61 16.07 -19.05
N GLY A 346 8.81 17.00 -18.54
CA GLY A 346 7.64 17.54 -19.24
C GLY A 346 6.61 18.10 -18.27
N VAL A 347 5.43 18.38 -18.77
CA VAL A 347 4.31 18.87 -17.95
C VAL A 347 3.09 17.98 -18.07
N LEU A 348 2.40 17.78 -16.96
CA LEU A 348 1.10 17.11 -16.93
C LEU A 348 0.00 18.18 -16.88
N THR A 349 -0.91 18.12 -17.86
CA THR A 349 -2.10 18.97 -17.93
C THR A 349 -3.34 18.20 -17.48
N PRO A 350 -4.48 18.86 -17.13
CA PRO A 350 -5.73 18.17 -16.82
C PRO A 350 -6.23 17.24 -17.95
N ALA A 351 -5.99 17.62 -19.23
CA ALA A 351 -6.33 16.79 -20.38
C ALA A 351 -5.49 15.50 -20.39
N ARG A 352 -4.18 15.61 -20.21
CA ARG A 352 -3.26 14.49 -20.14
C ARG A 352 -3.51 13.59 -18.92
N LEU A 353 -3.86 14.17 -17.78
CA LEU A 353 -4.26 13.41 -16.59
C LEU A 353 -5.48 12.53 -16.90
N HIS A 354 -6.48 13.06 -17.61
CA HIS A 354 -7.65 12.30 -18.01
C HIS A 354 -7.31 11.20 -19.04
N GLU A 355 -6.41 11.46 -19.99
CA GLU A 355 -5.91 10.47 -20.95
C GLU A 355 -5.13 9.35 -20.24
N ALA A 356 -4.23 9.69 -19.30
CA ALA A 356 -3.49 8.74 -18.50
C ALA A 356 -4.41 7.81 -17.69
N LEU A 357 -5.49 8.35 -17.11
CA LEU A 357 -6.50 7.56 -16.43
C LEU A 357 -7.20 6.59 -17.39
N ARG A 358 -7.59 7.04 -18.59
CA ARG A 358 -8.19 6.18 -19.62
C ARG A 358 -7.23 5.09 -20.08
N ARG A 359 -5.98 5.41 -20.39
CA ARG A 359 -4.94 4.44 -20.75
C ARG A 359 -4.84 3.33 -19.71
N SER A 360 -4.84 3.70 -18.44
CA SER A 360 -4.75 2.72 -17.35
C SER A 360 -5.98 1.78 -17.31
N ILE A 361 -7.17 2.25 -17.70
CA ILE A 361 -8.38 1.43 -17.79
C ILE A 361 -8.26 0.44 -18.96
N ASP A 362 -7.80 0.90 -20.12
CA ASP A 362 -7.68 0.09 -21.32
C ASP A 362 -6.57 -0.97 -21.21
N ALA A 363 -5.44 -0.64 -20.56
CA ALA A 363 -4.35 -1.56 -20.31
C ALA A 363 -4.79 -2.77 -19.47
N ASP A 364 -5.57 -2.55 -18.40
CA ASP A 364 -6.06 -3.63 -17.55
C ASP A 364 -7.10 -4.50 -18.25
N ALA A 365 -7.93 -3.92 -19.13
CA ALA A 365 -8.88 -4.69 -19.94
C ALA A 365 -8.20 -5.70 -20.88
N HIS A 366 -6.94 -5.45 -21.25
CA HIS A 366 -6.16 -6.30 -22.17
C HIS A 366 -5.13 -7.20 -21.45
N ALA A 367 -4.78 -6.91 -20.19
CA ALA A 367 -3.71 -7.60 -19.47
C ALA A 367 -4.14 -8.86 -18.71
N VAL A 368 -5.45 -9.14 -18.58
CA VAL A 368 -5.96 -10.25 -17.77
C VAL A 368 -6.15 -11.50 -18.63
N PRO A 369 -5.32 -12.56 -18.47
CA PRO A 369 -5.81 -13.90 -18.66
C PRO A 369 -6.81 -14.14 -17.52
N ARG A 370 -8.10 -14.16 -17.83
CA ARG A 370 -9.15 -14.54 -16.89
C ARG A 370 -8.76 -15.90 -16.29
N THR A 371 -8.31 -15.92 -15.05
CA THR A 371 -8.28 -17.14 -14.27
C THR A 371 -9.75 -17.51 -14.11
N GLU A 372 -10.21 -18.49 -14.90
CA GLU A 372 -11.56 -19.02 -14.81
C GLU A 372 -11.71 -19.62 -13.41
N VAL A 373 -12.32 -18.86 -12.52
CA VAL A 373 -12.95 -19.44 -11.34
C VAL A 373 -14.18 -20.18 -11.89
N ARG A 374 -14.07 -21.50 -12.05
CA ARG A 374 -15.20 -22.36 -12.41
C ARG A 374 -16.23 -22.28 -11.30
N VAL A 375 -17.20 -21.43 -11.48
CA VAL A 375 -18.49 -21.53 -10.75
C VAL A 375 -19.27 -22.60 -11.49
N GLU A 376 -19.24 -23.85 -11.02
CA GLU A 376 -20.19 -24.85 -11.45
C GLU A 376 -21.58 -24.43 -10.93
N SER A 377 -22.41 -23.99 -11.86
CA SER A 377 -23.83 -23.72 -11.59
C SER A 377 -24.50 -25.01 -11.11
N VAL A 378 -24.92 -25.00 -9.84
CA VAL A 378 -25.80 -26.03 -9.31
C VAL A 378 -27.14 -25.93 -10.02
N GLU A 379 -27.42 -26.84 -10.95
CA GLU A 379 -28.75 -27.00 -11.52
C GLU A 379 -29.76 -27.28 -10.43
N SER A 380 -30.79 -26.43 -10.37
CA SER A 380 -31.92 -26.57 -9.49
C SER A 380 -32.68 -27.87 -9.81
N VAL A 381 -32.59 -28.86 -8.93
CA VAL A 381 -33.49 -30.01 -8.93
C VAL A 381 -34.87 -29.52 -8.48
N GLY A 382 -35.80 -29.43 -9.42
CA GLY A 382 -37.20 -29.10 -9.14
C GLY A 382 -37.91 -30.20 -8.33
N PRO A 383 -38.96 -29.82 -7.57
CA PRO A 383 -39.69 -30.76 -6.71
C PRO A 383 -40.54 -31.72 -7.52
N ARG A 384 -40.47 -32.99 -7.14
CA ARG A 384 -41.53 -33.98 -7.41
C ARG A 384 -42.37 -34.20 -6.16
#